data_81d858d7d3f2404e2eac6175ee09fec8
#
_entry.id   81d858d7d3f2404e2eac6175ee09fec8
#
_cell.length_a   1.000
_cell.length_b   1.000
_cell.length_c   1.000
_cell.angle_alpha   90.00
_cell.angle_beta   90.00
_cell.angle_gamma   90.00
#
_symmetry.space_group_name_H-M   'P 1'
#
loop_
_entity.id
_entity.type
_entity.pdbx_description
1 polymer ?
#
loop_
_entity_poly.entity_id
_entity_poly.type
_entity_poly.pdbx_seq_one_letter_code
_entity_poly.pdbx_strand_id
1 'polypeptide(L)'
;TYPETQIETTDLADAMADAGFHTEYILFDACYMSSVEVAYELKDVTHYLIASPTEVLSYGFPYTTMGKHLLGTPNYKGIVDSFISFYSSYNLPYGTVAVTDCTQLDALAAIAQQINAATAEQINVAAAEPTNAASEGKLNTARSGKNVPNGVQIMDGYSPTLFYDLGHLMSLKDAGTVLTAAFAEQL
;
A
#
# COMPACT_ATOMS: atom_id res chain seq x y z
N THR A 1 -12.53 22.55 5.49
CA THR A 1 -11.80 21.54 6.27
C THR A 1 -11.78 21.99 7.72
N TYR A 2 -12.06 21.08 8.63
CA TYR A 2 -11.98 21.31 10.07
C TYR A 2 -10.76 20.55 10.56
N PRO A 3 -9.55 21.15 10.55
CA PRO A 3 -8.29 20.46 10.87
C PRO A 3 -8.29 19.84 12.27
N GLU A 4 -9.01 20.46 13.20
CA GLU A 4 -9.17 19.96 14.58
C GLU A 4 -10.01 18.69 14.71
N THR A 5 -10.62 18.20 13.63
CA THR A 5 -11.41 16.96 13.60
C THR A 5 -10.72 15.84 12.80
N GLN A 6 -9.48 16.07 12.37
CA GLN A 6 -8.67 15.08 11.65
C GLN A 6 -7.61 14.49 12.59
N ILE A 7 -7.27 13.23 12.35
CA ILE A 7 -6.17 12.54 13.01
C ILE A 7 -5.26 11.94 11.94
N GLU A 8 -3.96 12.09 12.12
CA GLU A 8 -2.99 11.41 11.28
C GLU A 8 -2.93 9.91 11.64
N THR A 9 -2.55 9.08 10.69
CA THR A 9 -2.49 7.62 10.91
C THR A 9 -1.47 7.25 11.99
N THR A 10 -0.35 7.95 12.05
CA THR A 10 0.66 7.82 13.10
C THR A 10 0.08 8.15 14.49
N ASP A 11 -0.64 9.26 14.61
CA ASP A 11 -1.27 9.65 15.88
C ASP A 11 -2.33 8.63 16.34
N LEU A 12 -3.05 8.01 15.38
CA LEU A 12 -3.99 6.93 15.68
C LEU A 12 -3.25 5.70 16.21
N ALA A 13 -2.17 5.29 15.55
CA ALA A 13 -1.35 4.15 15.95
C ALA A 13 -0.77 4.38 17.36
N ASP A 14 -0.18 5.54 17.61
CA ASP A 14 0.38 5.91 18.91
C ASP A 14 -0.69 5.92 20.01
N ALA A 15 -1.87 6.49 19.75
CA ALA A 15 -2.97 6.52 20.72
C ALA A 15 -3.49 5.11 21.04
N MET A 16 -3.55 4.21 20.07
CA MET A 16 -3.93 2.80 20.29
C MET A 16 -2.87 2.07 21.11
N ALA A 17 -1.58 2.25 20.78
CA ALA A 17 -0.46 1.67 21.53
C ALA A 17 -0.42 2.16 22.98
N ASP A 18 -0.55 3.45 23.21
CA ASP A 18 -0.59 4.07 24.54
C ASP A 18 -1.76 3.57 25.38
N ALA A 19 -2.90 3.31 24.76
CA ALA A 19 -4.08 2.74 25.40
C ALA A 19 -4.00 1.21 25.59
N GLY A 20 -2.93 0.55 25.09
CA GLY A 20 -2.76 -0.89 25.14
C GLY A 20 -3.73 -1.66 24.24
N PHE A 21 -4.26 -1.02 23.20
CA PHE A 21 -5.11 -1.68 22.21
C PHE A 21 -4.26 -2.39 21.16
N HIS A 22 -4.58 -3.68 20.94
CA HIS A 22 -4.13 -4.44 19.80
C HIS A 22 -5.33 -5.21 19.26
N THR A 23 -5.67 -4.98 18.00
CA THR A 23 -6.87 -5.54 17.38
C THR A 23 -6.53 -6.69 16.43
N GLU A 24 -7.50 -7.57 16.19
CA GLU A 24 -7.38 -8.59 15.16
C GLU A 24 -7.37 -7.98 13.77
N TYR A 25 -8.17 -6.95 13.56
CA TYR A 25 -8.14 -6.15 12.34
C TYR A 25 -8.62 -4.71 12.58
N ILE A 26 -8.19 -3.81 11.70
CA ILE A 26 -8.76 -2.48 11.51
C ILE A 26 -9.40 -2.45 10.12
N LEU A 27 -10.64 -1.95 10.02
CA LEU A 27 -11.33 -1.74 8.77
C LEU A 27 -11.53 -0.24 8.56
N PHE A 28 -11.01 0.28 7.44
CA PHE A 28 -11.28 1.64 7.01
C PHE A 28 -12.30 1.64 5.85
N ASP A 29 -13.46 2.23 6.12
CA ASP A 29 -14.44 2.56 5.07
C ASP A 29 -14.12 3.95 4.52
N ALA A 30 -12.97 4.03 3.87
CA ALA A 30 -12.43 5.27 3.31
C ALA A 30 -11.54 4.99 2.10
N CYS A 31 -11.39 5.99 1.23
CA CYS A 31 -10.55 5.92 0.05
C CYS A 31 -9.06 5.83 0.41
N TYR A 32 -8.28 5.04 -0.34
CA TYR A 32 -6.82 4.97 -0.30
C TYR A 32 -6.19 4.55 1.04
N MET A 33 -6.97 3.96 1.95
CA MET A 33 -6.46 3.55 3.26
C MET A 33 -5.75 2.19 3.26
N SER A 34 -5.61 1.52 2.10
CA SER A 34 -4.82 0.30 1.96
C SER A 34 -3.46 0.57 1.31
N SER A 35 -2.86 1.72 1.59
CA SER A 35 -1.48 1.96 1.19
C SER A 35 -0.52 1.24 2.15
N VAL A 36 0.69 0.93 1.65
CA VAL A 36 1.72 0.26 2.46
C VAL A 36 2.16 1.13 3.64
N GLU A 37 2.14 2.44 3.48
CA GLU A 37 2.47 3.39 4.53
C GLU A 37 1.47 3.32 5.68
N VAL A 38 0.16 3.34 5.37
CA VAL A 38 -0.91 3.21 6.37
C VAL A 38 -0.80 1.87 7.10
N ALA A 39 -0.59 0.79 6.35
CA ALA A 39 -0.44 -0.53 6.94
C ALA A 39 0.79 -0.62 7.85
N TYR A 40 1.91 -0.04 7.43
CA TYR A 40 3.16 -0.04 8.21
C TYR A 40 3.05 0.76 9.51
N GLU A 41 2.36 1.91 9.50
CA GLU A 41 2.11 2.70 10.71
C GLU A 41 1.24 1.94 11.73
N LEU A 42 0.31 1.12 11.26
CA LEU A 42 -0.63 0.40 12.12
C LEU A 42 -0.16 -1.01 12.51
N LYS A 43 0.96 -1.52 11.97
CA LYS A 43 1.39 -2.91 12.11
C LYS A 43 1.57 -3.39 13.56
N ASP A 44 1.92 -2.49 14.47
CA ASP A 44 2.16 -2.81 15.87
C ASP A 44 0.89 -2.75 16.74
N VAL A 45 -0.25 -2.35 16.16
CA VAL A 45 -1.53 -2.23 16.86
C VAL A 45 -2.67 -3.05 16.22
N THR A 46 -2.40 -3.72 15.09
CA THR A 46 -3.36 -4.64 14.47
C THR A 46 -2.67 -5.77 13.70
N HIS A 47 -3.32 -6.95 13.63
CA HIS A 47 -2.84 -8.04 12.79
C HIS A 47 -3.17 -7.84 11.31
N TYR A 48 -4.37 -7.32 11.00
CA TYR A 48 -4.82 -7.14 9.62
C TYR A 48 -5.38 -5.74 9.38
N LEU A 49 -5.12 -5.22 8.19
CA LEU A 49 -5.76 -4.01 7.68
C LEU A 49 -6.72 -4.39 6.55
N ILE A 50 -7.99 -3.99 6.67
CA ILE A 50 -9.01 -4.16 5.64
C ILE A 50 -9.37 -2.78 5.10
N ALA A 51 -9.03 -2.50 3.85
CA ALA A 51 -9.26 -1.19 3.27
C ALA A 51 -9.23 -1.25 1.73
N SER A 52 -9.55 -0.13 1.10
CA SER A 52 -9.43 0.01 -0.35
C SER A 52 -8.10 0.70 -0.73
N PRO A 53 -7.34 0.15 -1.70
CA PRO A 53 -6.20 0.85 -2.29
C PRO A 53 -6.60 1.95 -3.29
N THR A 54 -7.90 2.08 -3.60
CA THR A 54 -8.45 3.11 -4.49
C THR A 54 -9.59 3.87 -3.80
N GLU A 55 -10.34 4.63 -4.57
CA GLU A 55 -11.54 5.30 -4.06
C GLU A 55 -12.62 4.31 -3.63
N VAL A 56 -13.34 4.66 -2.57
CA VAL A 56 -14.58 4.00 -2.13
C VAL A 56 -15.73 4.93 -2.47
N LEU A 57 -16.74 4.42 -3.18
CA LEU A 57 -17.94 5.20 -3.49
C LEU A 57 -18.71 5.53 -2.20
N SER A 58 -19.56 6.55 -2.26
CA SER A 58 -20.35 7.05 -1.12
C SER A 58 -21.29 6.02 -0.48
N TYR A 59 -21.48 4.87 -1.10
CA TYR A 59 -22.22 3.73 -0.52
C TYR A 59 -21.41 3.04 0.60
N GLY A 60 -20.10 3.21 0.63
CA GLY A 60 -19.22 2.58 1.61
C GLY A 60 -19.15 1.06 1.49
N PHE A 61 -18.76 0.42 2.56
CA PHE A 61 -18.72 -1.03 2.65
C PHE A 61 -20.13 -1.63 2.89
N PRO A 62 -20.46 -2.78 2.28
CA PRO A 62 -21.79 -3.37 2.37
C PRO A 62 -22.04 -4.10 3.70
N TYR A 63 -22.08 -3.39 4.81
CA TYR A 63 -22.18 -3.96 6.17
C TYR A 63 -23.35 -4.90 6.37
N THR A 64 -24.44 -4.73 5.63
CA THR A 64 -25.63 -5.61 5.69
C THR A 64 -25.28 -7.06 5.34
N THR A 65 -24.42 -7.27 4.34
CA THR A 65 -24.00 -8.61 3.89
C THR A 65 -22.69 -9.05 4.51
N MET A 66 -21.80 -8.09 4.78
CA MET A 66 -20.45 -8.30 5.27
C MET A 66 -20.38 -8.49 6.79
N GLY A 67 -21.31 -7.90 7.56
CA GLY A 67 -21.26 -7.85 9.02
C GLY A 67 -21.12 -9.21 9.70
N LYS A 68 -21.77 -10.25 9.17
CA LYS A 68 -21.64 -11.63 9.69
C LYS A 68 -20.22 -12.21 9.59
N HIS A 69 -19.40 -11.66 8.68
CA HIS A 69 -18.01 -12.08 8.46
C HIS A 69 -17.00 -11.26 9.29
N LEU A 70 -17.45 -10.15 9.85
CA LEU A 70 -16.66 -9.28 10.72
C LEU A 70 -16.69 -9.72 12.19
N LEU A 71 -17.77 -10.39 12.61
CA LEU A 71 -18.01 -10.72 14.02
C LEU A 71 -17.46 -12.11 14.37
N GLY A 72 -16.97 -12.24 15.60
CA GLY A 72 -16.35 -13.48 16.10
C GLY A 72 -14.98 -13.71 15.45
N THR A 73 -14.73 -14.91 14.93
CA THR A 73 -13.53 -15.16 14.13
C THR A 73 -13.74 -14.58 12.73
N PRO A 74 -12.93 -13.60 12.31
CA PRO A 74 -13.12 -12.94 11.02
C PRO A 74 -13.00 -13.92 9.86
N ASN A 75 -13.90 -13.79 8.89
CA ASN A 75 -13.82 -14.50 7.62
C ASN A 75 -13.43 -13.51 6.52
N TYR A 76 -12.13 -13.30 6.35
CA TYR A 76 -11.58 -12.32 5.40
C TYR A 76 -12.05 -12.57 3.96
N LYS A 77 -12.09 -13.84 3.53
CA LYS A 77 -12.63 -14.19 2.21
C LYS A 77 -14.10 -13.77 2.08
N GLY A 78 -14.91 -14.03 3.09
CA GLY A 78 -16.32 -13.63 3.09
C GLY A 78 -16.52 -12.11 3.10
N ILE A 79 -15.63 -11.36 3.73
CA ILE A 79 -15.60 -9.89 3.70
C ILE A 79 -15.35 -9.42 2.26
N VAL A 80 -14.28 -9.92 1.62
CA VAL A 80 -13.92 -9.58 0.24
C VAL A 80 -15.02 -9.98 -0.74
N ASP A 81 -15.52 -11.20 -0.65
CA ASP A 81 -16.61 -11.68 -1.52
C ASP A 81 -17.87 -10.81 -1.41
N SER A 82 -18.22 -10.37 -0.19
CA SER A 82 -19.37 -9.49 0.04
C SER A 82 -19.18 -8.12 -0.61
N PHE A 83 -17.97 -7.54 -0.50
CA PHE A 83 -17.62 -6.27 -1.12
C PHE A 83 -17.68 -6.36 -2.64
N ILE A 84 -17.00 -7.34 -3.23
CA ILE A 84 -16.94 -7.54 -4.68
C ILE A 84 -18.36 -7.83 -5.25
N SER A 85 -19.14 -8.67 -4.57
CA SER A 85 -20.51 -8.98 -5.01
C SER A 85 -21.39 -7.74 -5.03
N PHE A 86 -21.27 -6.88 -4.01
CA PHE A 86 -22.02 -5.64 -3.93
C PHE A 86 -21.68 -4.71 -5.10
N TYR A 87 -20.39 -4.40 -5.28
CA TYR A 87 -19.95 -3.46 -6.31
C TYR A 87 -20.07 -4.02 -7.73
N SER A 88 -19.98 -5.33 -7.93
CA SER A 88 -20.19 -5.99 -9.22
C SER A 88 -21.67 -5.94 -9.69
N SER A 89 -22.61 -5.63 -8.78
CA SER A 89 -24.03 -5.50 -9.13
C SER A 89 -24.38 -4.19 -9.84
N TYR A 90 -23.46 -3.22 -9.86
CA TYR A 90 -23.66 -1.95 -10.56
C TYR A 90 -23.40 -2.07 -12.06
N ASN A 91 -24.04 -1.22 -12.86
CA ASN A 91 -23.86 -1.18 -14.32
C ASN A 91 -22.41 -0.87 -14.73
N LEU A 92 -21.68 -0.16 -13.89
CA LEU A 92 -20.24 0.04 -13.98
C LEU A 92 -19.63 -0.54 -12.70
N PRO A 93 -19.15 -1.77 -12.72
CA PRO A 93 -18.48 -2.37 -11.57
C PRO A 93 -17.29 -1.51 -11.16
N TYR A 94 -17.27 -1.11 -9.90
CA TYR A 94 -16.23 -0.24 -9.36
C TYR A 94 -15.94 -0.65 -7.92
N GLY A 95 -14.70 -0.49 -7.53
CA GLY A 95 -14.28 -0.72 -6.16
C GLY A 95 -13.23 -1.82 -6.04
N THR A 96 -12.34 -1.60 -5.13
CA THR A 96 -11.28 -2.53 -4.75
C THR A 96 -11.29 -2.68 -3.23
N VAL A 97 -10.85 -3.82 -2.75
CA VAL A 97 -10.64 -4.08 -1.33
C VAL A 97 -9.44 -5.00 -1.17
N ALA A 98 -8.61 -4.71 -0.19
CA ALA A 98 -7.49 -5.54 0.19
C ALA A 98 -7.59 -5.93 1.67
N VAL A 99 -7.02 -7.08 2.00
CA VAL A 99 -6.74 -7.52 3.37
C VAL A 99 -5.24 -7.69 3.46
N THR A 100 -4.60 -6.79 4.21
CA THR A 100 -3.15 -6.77 4.39
C THR A 100 -2.79 -7.45 5.69
N ASP A 101 -1.90 -8.43 5.65
CA ASP A 101 -1.31 -9.04 6.85
C ASP A 101 -0.19 -8.12 7.36
N CYS A 102 -0.49 -7.36 8.40
CA CYS A 102 0.43 -6.40 8.98
C CYS A 102 1.64 -7.05 9.66
N THR A 103 1.55 -8.34 10.01
CA THR A 103 2.68 -9.08 10.62
C THR A 103 3.84 -9.31 9.65
N GLN A 104 3.62 -9.16 8.34
CA GLN A 104 4.63 -9.37 7.30
C GLN A 104 5.35 -8.07 6.90
N LEU A 105 4.93 -6.91 7.39
CA LEU A 105 5.41 -5.63 6.88
C LEU A 105 6.87 -5.32 7.24
N ASP A 106 7.39 -5.82 8.35
CA ASP A 106 8.81 -5.66 8.67
C ASP A 106 9.69 -6.46 7.69
N ALA A 107 9.25 -7.67 7.31
CA ALA A 107 9.96 -8.47 6.31
C ALA A 107 9.92 -7.79 4.94
N LEU A 108 8.75 -7.26 4.55
CA LEU A 108 8.57 -6.50 3.31
C LEU A 108 9.48 -5.25 3.28
N ALA A 109 9.52 -4.48 4.37
CA ALA A 109 10.36 -3.29 4.50
C ALA A 109 11.85 -3.63 4.39
N ALA A 110 12.29 -4.73 5.03
CA ALA A 110 13.68 -5.17 4.95
C ALA A 110 14.09 -5.54 3.52
N ILE A 111 13.23 -6.22 2.77
CA ILE A 111 13.49 -6.56 1.36
C ILE A 111 13.50 -5.30 0.50
N ALA A 112 12.56 -4.38 0.69
CA ALA A 112 12.51 -3.11 -0.03
C ALA A 112 13.80 -2.28 0.20
N GLN A 113 14.33 -2.26 1.44
CA GLN A 113 15.60 -1.62 1.75
C GLN A 113 16.77 -2.27 1.00
N GLN A 114 16.83 -3.61 0.91
CA GLN A 114 17.87 -4.32 0.17
C GLN A 114 17.77 -4.00 -1.35
N ILE A 115 16.58 -3.96 -1.92
CA ILE A 115 16.36 -3.57 -3.32
C ILE A 115 16.86 -2.15 -3.56
N ASN A 116 16.52 -1.21 -2.67
CA ASN A 116 16.98 0.18 -2.78
C ASN A 116 18.51 0.29 -2.68
N ALA A 117 19.13 -0.44 -1.76
CA ALA A 117 20.59 -0.44 -1.60
C ALA A 117 21.30 -1.01 -2.84
N ALA A 118 20.85 -2.16 -3.35
CA ALA A 118 21.42 -2.77 -4.55
C ALA A 118 21.29 -1.84 -5.78
N THR A 119 20.14 -1.18 -5.94
CA THR A 119 19.92 -0.23 -7.04
C THR A 119 20.82 1.00 -6.91
N ALA A 120 21.03 1.52 -5.69
CA ALA A 120 21.92 2.65 -5.44
C ALA A 120 23.39 2.31 -5.72
N GLU A 121 23.84 1.10 -5.39
CA GLU A 121 25.19 0.63 -5.70
C GLU A 121 25.44 0.53 -7.20
N GLN A 122 24.49 -0.01 -7.95
CA GLN A 122 24.58 -0.08 -9.42
C GLN A 122 24.68 1.31 -10.07
N ILE A 123 23.95 2.30 -9.56
CA ILE A 123 24.03 3.69 -10.05
C ILE A 123 25.42 4.28 -9.77
N ASN A 124 25.99 4.03 -8.58
CA ASN A 124 27.31 4.52 -8.24
C ASN A 124 28.40 3.87 -9.08
N VAL A 125 28.31 2.57 -9.38
CA VAL A 125 29.23 1.87 -10.25
C VAL A 125 29.13 2.41 -11.68
N ALA A 126 27.94 2.60 -12.21
CA ALA A 126 27.72 3.17 -13.56
C ALA A 126 28.23 4.61 -13.68
N ALA A 127 28.18 5.39 -12.59
CA ALA A 127 28.70 6.76 -12.56
C ALA A 127 30.23 6.83 -12.46
N ALA A 128 30.89 5.76 -11.99
CA ALA A 128 32.34 5.67 -11.88
C ALA A 128 33.03 5.25 -13.19
N GLU A 129 32.32 4.67 -14.15
CA GLU A 129 32.84 4.33 -15.48
C GLU A 129 32.78 5.58 -16.38
N PRO A 130 33.92 6.01 -17.00
CA PRO A 130 33.95 7.17 -17.89
C PRO A 130 33.36 6.80 -19.24
N THR A 131 32.07 6.70 -19.36
CA THR A 131 31.39 6.53 -20.66
C THR A 131 30.79 7.85 -21.11
N ASN A 132 31.22 8.31 -22.32
CA ASN A 132 30.63 9.40 -23.07
C ASN A 132 29.22 9.00 -23.58
N ALA A 133 28.27 8.86 -22.67
CA ALA A 133 26.86 8.73 -23.04
C ALA A 133 26.04 9.41 -21.95
N ALA A 134 25.60 10.63 -22.27
CA ALA A 134 24.59 11.33 -21.51
C ALA A 134 23.26 10.55 -21.57
N SER A 135 23.04 9.67 -20.60
CA SER A 135 21.72 9.18 -20.27
C SER A 135 21.41 9.65 -18.84
N GLU A 136 20.66 10.75 -18.77
CA GLU A 136 20.15 11.30 -17.52
C GLU A 136 19.07 10.37 -16.92
N GLY A 137 19.50 9.29 -16.27
CA GLY A 137 18.67 8.50 -15.37
C GLY A 137 18.83 9.03 -13.95
N LYS A 138 18.21 10.14 -13.60
CA LYS A 138 18.18 10.61 -12.21
C LYS A 138 17.16 9.81 -11.44
N LEU A 139 17.66 8.90 -10.60
CA LEU A 139 16.88 8.32 -9.51
C LEU A 139 16.62 9.42 -8.48
N ASN A 140 15.46 10.03 -8.53
CA ASN A 140 15.08 11.06 -7.54
C ASN A 140 14.13 10.45 -6.50
N THR A 141 14.51 10.67 -5.26
CA THR A 141 13.79 10.34 -4.03
C THR A 141 12.31 10.72 -4.09
N ALA A 142 11.47 9.78 -3.65
CA ALA A 142 10.02 9.89 -3.55
C ALA A 142 9.59 10.99 -2.58
N ARG A 143 9.58 12.24 -3.02
CA ARG A 143 8.97 13.36 -2.27
C ARG A 143 8.34 14.46 -3.13
N SER A 144 8.26 14.28 -4.42
CA SER A 144 7.39 15.08 -5.28
C SER A 144 7.09 14.24 -6.52
N GLY A 145 5.84 14.15 -6.95
CA GLY A 145 5.35 13.34 -8.06
C GLY A 145 5.97 13.56 -9.45
N LYS A 146 7.27 13.90 -9.47
CA LYS A 146 8.04 14.17 -10.70
C LYS A 146 9.02 13.06 -11.07
N ASN A 147 9.17 11.99 -10.26
CA ASN A 147 10.27 11.03 -10.43
C ASN A 147 9.88 9.56 -10.28
N VAL A 148 8.63 9.21 -10.50
CA VAL A 148 8.23 7.81 -10.64
C VAL A 148 8.68 7.33 -12.02
N PRO A 149 9.32 6.15 -12.14
CA PRO A 149 9.68 5.59 -13.42
C PRO A 149 8.49 5.53 -14.38
N ASN A 150 8.68 5.87 -15.64
CA ASN A 150 7.64 5.74 -16.66
C ASN A 150 7.13 4.30 -16.70
N GLY A 151 5.81 4.13 -16.66
CA GLY A 151 5.17 2.83 -16.79
C GLY A 151 4.75 2.19 -15.47
N VAL A 152 5.01 2.79 -14.30
CA VAL A 152 4.45 2.29 -13.03
C VAL A 152 2.93 2.38 -13.08
N GLN A 153 2.26 1.33 -12.62
CA GLN A 153 0.80 1.30 -12.54
C GLN A 153 0.30 2.39 -11.60
N ILE A 154 -0.62 3.21 -12.09
CA ILE A 154 -1.27 4.30 -11.36
C ILE A 154 -2.51 3.73 -10.68
N MET A 155 -2.70 4.07 -9.40
CA MET A 155 -3.81 3.61 -8.58
C MET A 155 -4.88 4.69 -8.35
N ASP A 156 -4.67 5.91 -8.86
CA ASP A 156 -5.57 7.04 -8.68
C ASP A 156 -5.82 7.80 -9.98
N GLY A 157 -6.74 8.77 -9.93
CA GLY A 157 -7.03 9.70 -11.04
C GLY A 157 -6.51 11.12 -10.81
N TYR A 158 -5.62 11.34 -9.82
CA TYR A 158 -5.13 12.67 -9.50
C TYR A 158 -4.10 13.20 -10.51
N SER A 159 -3.97 14.52 -10.56
CA SER A 159 -2.94 15.19 -11.34
C SER A 159 -2.26 16.27 -10.50
N PRO A 160 -1.02 16.06 -10.02
CA PRO A 160 -0.20 14.87 -10.26
C PRO A 160 -0.72 13.63 -9.52
N THR A 161 -0.42 12.44 -10.05
CA THR A 161 -0.69 11.15 -9.42
C THR A 161 -0.01 11.04 -8.05
N LEU A 162 -0.73 10.56 -7.05
CA LEU A 162 -0.25 10.41 -5.67
C LEU A 162 -0.03 8.93 -5.28
N PHE A 163 -0.76 8.00 -5.90
CA PHE A 163 -0.74 6.59 -5.53
C PHE A 163 -0.29 5.70 -6.68
N TYR A 164 0.66 4.80 -6.39
CA TYR A 164 1.29 3.90 -7.35
C TYR A 164 1.28 2.47 -6.83
N ASP A 165 1.26 1.50 -7.74
CA ASP A 165 1.42 0.10 -7.37
C ASP A 165 2.85 -0.20 -6.91
N LEU A 166 3.00 -0.61 -5.64
CA LEU A 166 4.30 -0.86 -5.02
C LEU A 166 5.00 -2.08 -5.65
N GLY A 167 4.26 -3.15 -5.91
CA GLY A 167 4.80 -4.37 -6.53
C GLY A 167 5.34 -4.07 -7.93
N HIS A 168 4.58 -3.33 -8.72
CA HIS A 168 5.02 -2.90 -10.05
C HIS A 168 6.23 -1.96 -9.96
N LEU A 169 6.23 -0.99 -9.05
CA LEU A 169 7.37 -0.10 -8.83
C LEU A 169 8.64 -0.89 -8.51
N MET A 170 8.56 -1.86 -7.60
CA MET A 170 9.72 -2.67 -7.20
C MET A 170 10.18 -3.62 -8.32
N SER A 171 9.26 -4.14 -9.15
CA SER A 171 9.61 -4.98 -10.29
C SER A 171 10.38 -4.24 -11.39
N LEU A 172 10.25 -2.92 -11.48
CA LEU A 172 10.99 -2.08 -12.44
C LEU A 172 12.40 -1.72 -11.96
N LYS A 173 12.74 -2.02 -10.70
CA LYS A 173 14.09 -1.81 -10.18
C LYS A 173 14.98 -2.98 -10.56
N ASP A 174 16.13 -2.69 -11.15
CA ASP A 174 17.13 -3.71 -11.49
C ASP A 174 17.96 -4.11 -10.25
N ALA A 175 17.30 -4.81 -9.33
CA ALA A 175 17.90 -5.26 -8.07
C ALA A 175 18.27 -6.75 -8.06
N GLY A 176 18.12 -7.41 -9.22
CA GLY A 176 18.32 -8.85 -9.37
C GLY A 176 17.06 -9.66 -9.09
N THR A 177 16.95 -10.78 -9.81
CA THR A 177 15.74 -11.62 -9.81
C THR A 177 15.40 -12.24 -8.46
N VAL A 178 16.39 -12.51 -7.61
CA VAL A 178 16.19 -13.12 -6.30
C VAL A 178 15.49 -12.15 -5.33
N LEU A 179 15.94 -10.88 -5.29
CA LEU A 179 15.33 -9.88 -4.40
C LEU A 179 13.95 -9.46 -4.86
N THR A 180 13.72 -9.33 -6.17
CA THR A 180 12.38 -9.02 -6.71
C THR A 180 11.40 -10.16 -6.51
N ALA A 181 11.83 -11.43 -6.62
CA ALA A 181 11.01 -12.58 -6.31
C ALA A 181 10.66 -12.64 -4.81
N ALA A 182 11.65 -12.46 -3.92
CA ALA A 182 11.41 -12.42 -2.47
C ALA A 182 10.45 -11.29 -2.07
N PHE A 183 10.52 -10.13 -2.74
CA PHE A 183 9.56 -9.04 -2.52
C PHE A 183 8.14 -9.43 -2.95
N ALA A 184 8.00 -10.08 -4.10
CA ALA A 184 6.69 -10.53 -4.60
C ALA A 184 6.04 -11.62 -3.71
N GLU A 185 6.84 -12.42 -2.99
CA GLU A 185 6.34 -13.42 -2.04
C GLU A 185 5.81 -12.80 -0.75
N GLN A 186 6.14 -11.54 -0.45
CA GLN A 186 5.69 -10.81 0.75
C GLN A 186 4.49 -9.88 0.48
N LEU A 187 4.12 -9.67 -0.78
CA LEU A 187 2.92 -8.91 -1.18
C LEU A 187 1.68 -9.79 -1.18
#